data_2cd29e95ae06b33a2460ddf319f3c2f2
#
_entry.id   2cd29e95ae06b33a2460ddf319f3c2f2
#
_cell.length_a   1.000
_cell.length_b   1.000
_cell.length_c   1.000
_cell.angle_alpha   90.00
_cell.angle_beta   90.00
_cell.angle_gamma   90.00
#
_symmetry.space_group_name_H-M   'P 1'
#
loop_
_entity.id
_entity.type
_entity.pdbx_description
1 polymer ?
#
loop_
_entity_poly.entity_id
_entity_poly.type
_entity_poly.pdbx_seq_one_letter_code
_entity_poly.pdbx_strand_id
1 'polypeptide(L)'
;DREPFCMTVVGLKLSRHANAVSSLHGHVSRRMWAHLWPWRVEEEIPIGHITNGVHVQTWISREMGTLLDRYLDPSWRQEESRPELWRGVQSIPDAELWRTHERRRERLVAFTRTRLRNQMVNRGYSQNEIARADEVLNPDALTIGFARRFATYKRATLLFRDLNRLNAILNNPDRPVQIIFAGKAH
;
A
#
# COMPACT_ATOMS: atom_id res chain seq x y z
N ASP A 1 42.74 1.09 -4.24
CA ASP A 1 41.29 0.89 -4.61
C ASP A 1 40.57 2.19 -4.37
N ARG A 2 40.01 2.78 -5.44
CA ARG A 2 39.21 4.00 -5.32
C ARG A 2 37.80 3.55 -4.93
N GLU A 3 37.34 3.93 -3.72
CA GLU A 3 35.91 3.74 -3.37
C GLU A 3 35.03 4.46 -4.38
N PRO A 4 33.94 3.84 -4.84
CA PRO A 4 33.03 4.48 -5.78
C PRO A 4 32.39 5.71 -5.13
N PHE A 5 32.23 6.78 -5.89
CA PHE A 5 31.58 7.99 -5.42
C PHE A 5 30.11 7.69 -5.03
N CYS A 6 29.75 8.02 -3.79
CA CYS A 6 28.43 7.76 -3.24
C CYS A 6 27.75 9.05 -2.77
N MET A 7 26.68 9.47 -3.48
CA MET A 7 25.92 10.68 -3.13
C MET A 7 25.29 10.61 -1.74
N THR A 8 24.93 9.43 -1.25
CA THR A 8 24.41 9.27 0.12
C THR A 8 25.45 9.61 1.16
N VAL A 9 26.71 9.18 0.94
CA VAL A 9 27.83 9.53 1.83
C VAL A 9 28.05 11.04 1.85
N VAL A 10 28.04 11.68 0.68
CA VAL A 10 28.13 13.14 0.57
C VAL A 10 27.01 13.81 1.35
N GLY A 11 25.77 13.37 1.15
CA GLY A 11 24.61 13.88 1.88
C GLY A 11 24.76 13.74 3.39
N LEU A 12 25.11 12.55 3.89
CA LEU A 12 25.29 12.30 5.32
C LEU A 12 26.42 13.10 5.94
N LYS A 13 27.54 13.31 5.21
CA LYS A 13 28.71 14.05 5.72
C LYS A 13 28.53 15.56 5.70
N LEU A 14 27.79 16.10 4.73
CA LEU A 14 27.65 17.55 4.54
C LEU A 14 26.35 18.12 5.11
N SER A 15 25.36 17.27 5.41
CA SER A 15 24.11 17.71 6.02
C SER A 15 24.29 18.02 7.50
N ARG A 16 23.65 19.10 7.96
CA ARG A 16 23.61 19.44 9.40
C ARG A 16 22.79 18.43 10.19
N HIS A 17 21.71 17.91 9.60
CA HIS A 17 20.82 16.93 10.20
C HIS A 17 20.47 15.85 9.17
N ALA A 18 20.46 14.60 9.61
CA ALA A 18 20.00 13.46 8.85
C ALA A 18 18.93 12.70 9.64
N ASN A 19 17.84 12.31 8.99
CA ASN A 19 16.82 11.51 9.62
C ASN A 19 16.26 10.43 8.68
N ALA A 20 15.94 9.31 9.27
CA ALA A 20 15.19 8.24 8.64
C ALA A 20 13.68 8.51 8.71
N VAL A 21 12.88 7.76 7.95
CA VAL A 21 11.43 7.95 7.80
C VAL A 21 10.58 7.09 8.75
N SER A 22 11.23 6.37 9.67
CA SER A 22 10.62 5.62 10.77
C SER A 22 11.67 5.23 11.81
N SER A 23 11.25 4.84 13.01
CA SER A 23 12.13 4.33 14.07
C SER A 23 12.98 3.14 13.57
N LEU A 24 12.32 2.11 13.00
CA LEU A 24 13.02 0.94 12.44
C LEU A 24 14.03 1.35 11.35
N HIS A 25 13.64 2.26 10.45
CA HIS A 25 14.56 2.76 9.42
C HIS A 25 15.74 3.52 10.04
N GLY A 26 15.55 4.21 11.16
CA GLY A 26 16.61 4.84 11.92
C GLY A 26 17.68 3.84 12.37
N HIS A 27 17.26 2.74 13.01
CA HIS A 27 18.18 1.67 13.39
C HIS A 27 18.92 1.07 12.20
N VAL A 28 18.17 0.70 11.14
CA VAL A 28 18.77 0.13 9.93
C VAL A 28 19.77 1.11 9.29
N SER A 29 19.43 2.39 9.23
CA SER A 29 20.31 3.42 8.63
C SER A 29 21.57 3.63 9.46
N ARG A 30 21.47 3.69 10.80
CA ARG A 30 22.67 3.80 11.65
C ARG A 30 23.61 2.62 11.46
N ARG A 31 23.12 1.40 11.45
CA ARG A 31 23.93 0.20 11.19
C ARG A 31 24.56 0.21 9.80
N MET A 32 23.77 0.55 8.78
CA MET A 32 24.22 0.57 7.38
C MET A 32 25.37 1.56 7.18
N TRP A 33 25.31 2.73 7.82
CA TRP A 33 26.26 3.80 7.66
C TRP A 33 27.25 3.94 8.82
N ALA A 34 27.31 2.96 9.72
CA ALA A 34 28.20 2.98 10.91
C ALA A 34 29.67 3.23 10.53
N HIS A 35 30.12 2.69 9.39
CA HIS A 35 31.48 2.85 8.89
C HIS A 35 31.89 4.33 8.65
N LEU A 36 30.94 5.25 8.51
CA LEU A 36 31.23 6.67 8.37
C LEU A 36 31.59 7.34 9.70
N TRP A 37 31.31 6.68 10.82
CA TRP A 37 31.60 7.14 12.20
C TRP A 37 32.20 6.01 13.04
N PRO A 38 33.40 5.51 12.71
CA PRO A 38 33.97 4.30 13.32
C PRO A 38 34.23 4.40 14.82
N TRP A 39 34.25 5.62 15.36
CA TRP A 39 34.48 5.91 16.79
C TRP A 39 33.19 6.11 17.58
N ARG A 40 32.00 5.93 16.97
CA ARG A 40 30.72 6.08 17.65
C ARG A 40 30.02 4.74 17.79
N VAL A 41 29.33 4.56 18.90
CA VAL A 41 28.37 3.47 19.06
C VAL A 41 27.11 3.77 18.24
N GLU A 42 26.28 2.76 17.94
CA GLU A 42 25.13 2.89 17.04
C GLU A 42 24.19 4.03 17.44
N GLU A 43 23.96 4.19 18.74
CA GLU A 43 23.03 5.17 19.30
C GLU A 43 23.48 6.63 19.11
N GLU A 44 24.81 6.83 18.98
CA GLU A 44 25.43 8.15 18.81
C GLU A 44 25.60 8.55 17.35
N ILE A 45 25.35 7.65 16.41
CA ILE A 45 25.42 7.98 14.98
C ILE A 45 24.36 9.03 14.67
N PRO A 46 24.73 10.16 14.02
CA PRO A 46 23.87 11.33 13.87
C PRO A 46 22.78 11.14 12.80
N ILE A 47 22.04 10.04 12.89
CA ILE A 47 20.88 9.74 12.08
C ILE A 47 19.67 9.53 13.00
N GLY A 48 18.83 10.54 13.10
CA GLY A 48 17.57 10.48 13.83
C GLY A 48 16.48 9.76 13.03
N HIS A 49 15.23 9.88 13.48
CA HIS A 49 14.10 9.47 12.68
C HIS A 49 12.91 10.40 12.90
N ILE A 50 12.12 10.58 11.84
CA ILE A 50 10.80 11.20 11.86
C ILE A 50 9.88 10.25 11.12
N THR A 51 8.93 9.65 11.84
CA THR A 51 8.00 8.71 11.22
C THR A 51 7.10 9.44 10.23
N ASN A 52 6.99 8.92 9.01
CA ASN A 52 6.10 9.48 7.99
C ASN A 52 4.66 9.51 8.50
N GLY A 53 3.99 10.62 8.30
CA GLY A 53 2.55 10.75 8.51
C GLY A 53 1.75 10.12 7.36
N VAL A 54 0.46 9.97 7.60
CA VAL A 54 -0.53 9.56 6.61
C VAL A 54 -1.54 10.70 6.44
N HIS A 55 -1.69 11.23 5.24
CA HIS A 55 -2.71 12.22 4.94
C HIS A 55 -4.00 11.50 4.56
N VAL A 56 -4.90 11.32 5.53
CA VAL A 56 -6.12 10.51 5.39
C VAL A 56 -6.98 10.96 4.21
N GLN A 57 -7.13 12.26 4.00
CA GLN A 57 -7.94 12.84 2.92
C GLN A 57 -7.48 12.42 1.51
N THR A 58 -6.18 12.14 1.33
CA THR A 58 -5.64 11.64 0.05
C THR A 58 -6.01 10.18 -0.20
N TRP A 59 -6.06 9.37 0.84
CA TRP A 59 -6.18 7.92 0.73
C TRP A 59 -7.60 7.40 0.92
N ILE A 60 -8.44 8.16 1.63
CA ILE A 60 -9.83 7.76 1.85
C ILE A 60 -10.66 8.00 0.60
N SER A 61 -11.60 7.11 0.34
CA SER A 61 -12.55 7.33 -0.74
C SER A 61 -13.62 8.34 -0.36
N ARG A 62 -14.22 8.98 -1.37
CA ARG A 62 -15.33 9.89 -1.16
C ARG A 62 -16.49 9.25 -0.39
N GLU A 63 -16.87 8.03 -0.76
CA GLU A 63 -17.98 7.30 -0.12
C GLU A 63 -17.68 6.99 1.35
N MET A 64 -16.46 6.54 1.65
CA MET A 64 -16.04 6.31 3.04
C MET A 64 -15.95 7.63 3.80
N GLY A 65 -15.42 8.69 3.19
CA GLY A 65 -15.43 10.04 3.80
C GLY A 65 -16.83 10.51 4.14
N THR A 66 -17.79 10.35 3.24
CA THR A 66 -19.19 10.69 3.50
C THR A 66 -19.82 9.83 4.61
N LEU A 67 -19.42 8.55 4.72
CA LEU A 67 -19.84 7.71 5.84
C LEU A 67 -19.29 8.27 7.15
N LEU A 68 -18.00 8.58 7.21
CA LEU A 68 -17.34 9.13 8.39
C LEU A 68 -17.92 10.50 8.80
N ASP A 69 -18.27 11.36 7.85
CA ASP A 69 -18.89 12.67 8.13
C ASP A 69 -20.20 12.57 8.94
N ARG A 70 -20.89 11.43 8.88
CA ARG A 70 -22.13 11.23 9.62
C ARG A 70 -21.92 10.78 11.08
N TYR A 71 -20.79 10.18 11.37
CA TYR A 71 -20.54 9.54 12.66
C TYR A 71 -19.39 10.15 13.45
N LEU A 72 -18.47 10.86 12.78
CA LEU A 72 -17.36 11.52 13.42
C LEU A 72 -17.66 12.98 13.73
N ASP A 73 -16.89 13.56 14.62
CA ASP A 73 -16.88 15.00 14.87
C ASP A 73 -16.56 15.76 13.57
N PRO A 74 -17.25 16.87 13.26
CA PRO A 74 -17.00 17.62 12.00
C PRO A 74 -15.56 18.07 11.79
N SER A 75 -14.77 18.21 12.85
CA SER A 75 -13.35 18.62 12.78
C SER A 75 -12.40 17.47 12.37
N TRP A 76 -12.87 16.23 12.23
CA TRP A 76 -12.01 15.09 11.90
C TRP A 76 -11.20 15.28 10.61
N ARG A 77 -11.71 16.07 9.67
CA ARG A 77 -11.02 16.34 8.42
C ARG A 77 -9.86 17.32 8.54
N GLN A 78 -9.88 18.19 9.55
CA GLN A 78 -8.85 19.20 9.79
C GLN A 78 -7.84 18.74 10.83
N GLU A 79 -8.27 17.92 11.79
CA GLU A 79 -7.47 17.50 12.94
C GLU A 79 -7.35 15.96 12.99
N GLU A 80 -7.12 15.32 11.83
CA GLU A 80 -7.13 13.86 11.68
C GLU A 80 -6.12 13.11 12.58
N SER A 81 -5.16 13.82 13.15
CA SER A 81 -4.18 13.25 14.11
C SER A 81 -4.72 13.11 15.54
N ARG A 82 -5.93 13.63 15.86
CA ARG A 82 -6.52 13.56 17.20
C ARG A 82 -7.34 12.29 17.38
N PRO A 83 -6.89 11.33 18.24
CA PRO A 83 -7.58 10.04 18.41
C PRO A 83 -9.03 10.16 18.87
N GLU A 84 -9.35 11.22 19.63
CA GLU A 84 -10.68 11.44 20.19
C GLU A 84 -11.76 11.60 19.12
N LEU A 85 -11.40 12.23 17.99
CA LEU A 85 -12.32 12.46 16.87
C LEU A 85 -12.77 11.17 16.18
N TRP A 86 -11.98 10.09 16.33
CA TRP A 86 -12.26 8.80 15.73
C TRP A 86 -13.14 7.87 16.57
N ARG A 87 -13.50 8.26 17.79
CA ARG A 87 -14.34 7.43 18.69
C ARG A 87 -15.69 7.07 18.06
N GLY A 88 -16.26 7.99 17.27
CA GLY A 88 -17.54 7.78 16.58
C GLY A 88 -17.53 6.63 15.57
N VAL A 89 -16.35 6.13 15.14
CA VAL A 89 -16.24 4.98 14.24
C VAL A 89 -16.96 3.74 14.78
N GLN A 90 -16.93 3.55 16.12
CA GLN A 90 -17.59 2.42 16.77
C GLN A 90 -19.13 2.51 16.75
N SER A 91 -19.67 3.67 16.44
CA SER A 91 -21.12 3.91 16.32
C SER A 91 -21.63 3.63 14.89
N ILE A 92 -20.75 3.37 13.94
CA ILE A 92 -21.14 3.07 12.58
C ILE A 92 -21.80 1.68 12.54
N PRO A 93 -23.06 1.55 12.07
CA PRO A 93 -23.69 0.23 11.91
C PRO A 93 -22.89 -0.64 10.92
N ASP A 94 -22.64 -1.89 11.29
CA ASP A 94 -21.91 -2.85 10.45
C ASP A 94 -22.44 -2.92 9.02
N ALA A 95 -23.78 -2.91 8.87
CA ALA A 95 -24.42 -2.96 7.56
C ALA A 95 -24.09 -1.73 6.68
N GLU A 96 -23.95 -0.53 7.25
CA GLU A 96 -23.58 0.65 6.48
C GLU A 96 -22.10 0.62 6.07
N LEU A 97 -21.23 0.23 7.02
CA LEU A 97 -19.81 0.06 6.75
C LEU A 97 -19.60 -0.98 5.66
N TRP A 98 -20.27 -2.13 5.77
CA TRP A 98 -20.18 -3.21 4.80
C TRP A 98 -20.65 -2.79 3.41
N ARG A 99 -21.85 -2.18 3.28
CA ARG A 99 -22.37 -1.68 2.00
C ARG A 99 -21.43 -0.65 1.36
N THR A 100 -20.80 0.21 2.17
CA THR A 100 -19.84 1.16 1.65
C THR A 100 -18.61 0.45 1.11
N HIS A 101 -18.14 -0.59 1.80
CA HIS A 101 -17.02 -1.42 1.35
C HIS A 101 -17.37 -2.21 0.06
N GLU A 102 -18.53 -2.81 -0.03
CA GLU A 102 -19.02 -3.52 -1.23
C GLU A 102 -19.01 -2.62 -2.46
N ARG A 103 -19.62 -1.45 -2.39
CA ARG A 103 -19.62 -0.47 -3.50
C ARG A 103 -18.20 -0.09 -3.96
N ARG A 104 -17.26 -0.06 -3.02
CA ARG A 104 -15.85 0.22 -3.33
C ARG A 104 -15.20 -0.93 -4.09
N ARG A 105 -15.49 -2.16 -3.67
CA ARG A 105 -15.01 -3.38 -4.33
C ARG A 105 -15.59 -3.50 -5.74
N GLU A 106 -16.89 -3.29 -5.92
CA GLU A 106 -17.56 -3.24 -7.24
C GLU A 106 -16.88 -2.23 -8.18
N ARG A 107 -16.60 -1.02 -7.70
CA ARG A 107 -15.88 0.00 -8.48
C ARG A 107 -14.46 -0.41 -8.83
N LEU A 108 -13.76 -1.08 -7.92
CA LEU A 108 -12.42 -1.60 -8.20
C LEU A 108 -12.47 -2.67 -9.29
N VAL A 109 -13.43 -3.58 -9.23
CA VAL A 109 -13.64 -4.62 -10.25
C VAL A 109 -13.95 -3.97 -11.61
N ALA A 110 -14.90 -3.04 -11.67
CA ALA A 110 -15.25 -2.33 -12.90
C ALA A 110 -14.05 -1.56 -13.49
N PHE A 111 -13.29 -0.86 -12.65
CA PHE A 111 -12.07 -0.16 -13.06
C PHE A 111 -11.03 -1.14 -13.63
N THR A 112 -10.82 -2.27 -12.95
CA THR A 112 -9.82 -3.28 -13.38
C THR A 112 -10.21 -3.90 -14.72
N ARG A 113 -11.48 -4.23 -14.93
CA ARG A 113 -12.01 -4.73 -16.20
C ARG A 113 -11.79 -3.73 -17.33
N THR A 114 -12.09 -2.46 -17.10
CA THR A 114 -11.84 -1.39 -18.09
C THR A 114 -10.37 -1.26 -18.43
N ARG A 115 -9.49 -1.30 -17.42
CA ARG A 115 -8.03 -1.24 -17.63
C ARG A 115 -7.52 -2.44 -18.40
N LEU A 116 -7.99 -3.63 -18.06
CA LEU A 116 -7.62 -4.87 -18.77
C LEU A 116 -8.08 -4.83 -20.23
N ARG A 117 -9.32 -4.44 -20.50
CA ARG A 117 -9.85 -4.28 -21.84
C ARG A 117 -8.99 -3.32 -22.68
N ASN A 118 -8.69 -2.14 -22.15
CA ASN A 118 -7.85 -1.16 -22.85
C ASN A 118 -6.44 -1.70 -23.12
N GLN A 119 -5.87 -2.46 -22.19
CA GLN A 119 -4.58 -3.10 -22.36
C GLN A 119 -4.60 -4.17 -23.47
N MET A 120 -5.68 -4.98 -23.53
CA MET A 120 -5.85 -6.01 -24.54
C MET A 120 -6.04 -5.39 -25.94
N VAL A 121 -6.85 -4.33 -26.05
CA VAL A 121 -6.99 -3.54 -27.31
C VAL A 121 -5.64 -3.02 -27.77
N ASN A 122 -4.87 -2.38 -26.89
CA ASN A 122 -3.55 -1.84 -27.24
C ASN A 122 -2.51 -2.90 -27.64
N ARG A 123 -2.72 -4.15 -27.22
CA ARG A 123 -1.86 -5.31 -27.56
C ARG A 123 -2.36 -6.09 -28.78
N GLY A 124 -3.46 -5.67 -29.40
CA GLY A 124 -3.99 -6.31 -30.62
C GLY A 124 -4.70 -7.65 -30.38
N TYR A 125 -5.25 -7.89 -29.20
CA TYR A 125 -6.06 -9.08 -28.92
C TYR A 125 -7.35 -9.09 -29.77
N SER A 126 -7.86 -10.27 -30.06
CA SER A 126 -9.13 -10.43 -30.80
C SER A 126 -10.32 -9.93 -29.98
N GLN A 127 -11.42 -9.56 -30.65
CA GLN A 127 -12.64 -9.09 -29.98
C GLN A 127 -13.21 -10.12 -28.99
N ASN A 128 -13.11 -11.43 -29.30
CA ASN A 128 -13.56 -12.49 -28.41
C ASN A 128 -12.73 -12.57 -27.12
N GLU A 129 -11.43 -12.35 -27.20
CA GLU A 129 -10.55 -12.29 -26.01
C GLU A 129 -10.82 -11.04 -25.19
N ILE A 130 -11.00 -9.89 -25.86
CA ILE A 130 -11.34 -8.62 -25.21
C ILE A 130 -12.66 -8.71 -24.43
N ALA A 131 -13.67 -9.38 -24.98
CA ALA A 131 -14.95 -9.59 -24.31
C ALA A 131 -14.82 -10.33 -22.97
N ARG A 132 -13.86 -11.28 -22.87
CA ARG A 132 -13.58 -11.99 -21.61
C ARG A 132 -13.08 -11.08 -20.49
N ALA A 133 -12.56 -9.90 -20.80
CA ALA A 133 -12.15 -8.95 -19.78
C ALA A 133 -13.32 -8.48 -18.89
N ASP A 134 -14.56 -8.58 -19.36
CA ASP A 134 -15.75 -8.22 -18.60
C ASP A 134 -16.20 -9.31 -17.62
N GLU A 135 -15.71 -10.54 -17.79
CA GLU A 135 -16.05 -11.69 -16.96
C GLU A 135 -15.03 -11.93 -15.84
N VAL A 136 -13.82 -11.33 -15.93
CA VAL A 136 -12.81 -11.50 -14.89
C VAL A 136 -13.22 -10.84 -13.60
N LEU A 137 -12.83 -11.41 -12.48
CA LEU A 137 -13.13 -10.98 -11.12
C LEU A 137 -14.62 -11.05 -10.75
N ASN A 138 -14.87 -11.49 -9.54
CA ASN A 138 -16.20 -11.51 -8.94
C ASN A 138 -16.32 -10.33 -7.95
N PRO A 139 -17.31 -9.42 -8.10
CA PRO A 139 -17.51 -8.33 -7.16
C PRO A 139 -17.87 -8.79 -5.75
N ASP A 140 -18.36 -10.03 -5.57
CA ASP A 140 -18.70 -10.58 -4.24
C ASP A 140 -17.53 -11.29 -3.56
N ALA A 141 -16.46 -11.61 -4.30
CA ALA A 141 -15.30 -12.28 -3.76
C ALA A 141 -14.39 -11.33 -2.94
N LEU A 142 -13.77 -11.86 -1.88
CA LEU A 142 -12.71 -11.14 -1.18
C LEU A 142 -11.60 -10.78 -2.15
N THR A 143 -11.33 -9.49 -2.31
CA THR A 143 -10.34 -8.99 -3.25
C THR A 143 -9.11 -8.48 -2.51
N ILE A 144 -7.96 -9.11 -2.75
CA ILE A 144 -6.66 -8.72 -2.20
C ILE A 144 -5.89 -7.96 -3.28
N GLY A 145 -5.45 -6.75 -2.98
CA GLY A 145 -4.64 -5.92 -3.88
C GLY A 145 -3.17 -5.89 -3.48
N PHE A 146 -2.28 -6.15 -4.43
CA PHE A 146 -0.87 -5.84 -4.31
C PHE A 146 -0.52 -4.76 -5.33
N ALA A 147 -0.38 -3.51 -4.87
CA ALA A 147 -0.16 -2.35 -5.73
C ALA A 147 1.16 -1.65 -5.37
N ARG A 148 2.29 -2.26 -5.76
CA ARG A 148 3.64 -1.78 -5.46
C ARG A 148 4.58 -2.03 -6.65
N ARG A 149 5.66 -1.23 -6.75
CA ARG A 149 6.75 -1.50 -7.71
C ARG A 149 7.28 -2.92 -7.51
N PHE A 150 7.50 -3.65 -8.61
CA PHE A 150 8.06 -5.01 -8.57
C PHE A 150 9.57 -4.97 -8.32
N ALA A 151 9.97 -4.51 -7.14
CA ALA A 151 11.34 -4.57 -6.64
C ALA A 151 11.45 -5.71 -5.62
N THR A 152 12.61 -6.39 -5.57
CA THR A 152 12.83 -7.58 -4.75
C THR A 152 12.42 -7.41 -3.29
N TYR A 153 12.76 -6.27 -2.67
CA TYR A 153 12.43 -5.98 -1.27
C TYR A 153 10.92 -5.79 -1.00
N LYS A 154 10.10 -5.56 -2.05
CA LYS A 154 8.63 -5.49 -1.93
C LYS A 154 7.98 -6.87 -1.84
N ARG A 155 8.74 -7.95 -2.11
CA ARG A 155 8.36 -9.34 -1.89
C ARG A 155 7.06 -9.76 -2.60
N ALA A 156 6.82 -9.28 -3.84
CA ALA A 156 5.62 -9.64 -4.62
C ALA A 156 5.45 -11.17 -4.77
N THR A 157 6.57 -11.90 -4.86
CA THR A 157 6.58 -13.36 -5.05
C THR A 157 6.38 -14.16 -3.75
N LEU A 158 6.33 -13.50 -2.58
CA LEU A 158 6.19 -14.21 -1.30
C LEU A 158 4.93 -15.06 -1.24
N LEU A 159 3.85 -14.61 -1.89
CA LEU A 159 2.57 -15.32 -1.97
C LEU A 159 2.69 -16.71 -2.60
N PHE A 160 3.65 -16.90 -3.50
CA PHE A 160 3.84 -18.14 -4.26
C PHE A 160 4.78 -19.16 -3.57
N ARG A 161 5.21 -18.90 -2.34
CA ARG A 161 6.10 -19.82 -1.61
C ARG A 161 5.42 -21.13 -1.24
N ASP A 162 4.12 -21.11 -1.01
CA ASP A 162 3.29 -22.27 -0.71
C ASP A 162 2.11 -22.30 -1.68
N LEU A 163 2.32 -22.95 -2.81
CA LEU A 163 1.34 -23.04 -3.89
C LEU A 163 0.12 -23.89 -3.49
N ASN A 164 0.29 -24.90 -2.65
CA ASN A 164 -0.82 -25.74 -2.21
C ASN A 164 -1.77 -24.95 -1.32
N ARG A 165 -1.23 -24.19 -0.37
CA ARG A 165 -2.01 -23.31 0.50
C ARG A 165 -2.67 -22.18 -0.30
N LEU A 166 -1.94 -21.56 -1.23
CA LEU A 166 -2.50 -20.53 -2.10
C LEU A 166 -3.66 -21.06 -2.93
N ASN A 167 -3.49 -22.23 -3.55
CA ASN A 167 -4.53 -22.88 -4.34
C ASN A 167 -5.78 -23.19 -3.49
N ALA A 168 -5.61 -23.70 -2.29
CA ALA A 168 -6.73 -23.96 -1.37
C ALA A 168 -7.49 -22.70 -0.96
N ILE A 169 -6.79 -21.55 -0.82
CA ILE A 169 -7.41 -20.25 -0.52
C ILE A 169 -8.17 -19.71 -1.73
N LEU A 170 -7.55 -19.72 -2.91
CA LEU A 170 -8.15 -19.10 -4.11
C LEU A 170 -9.34 -19.90 -4.67
N ASN A 171 -9.34 -21.21 -4.49
CA ASN A 171 -10.38 -22.09 -5.03
C ASN A 171 -11.36 -22.59 -3.96
N ASN A 172 -11.46 -21.90 -2.82
CA ASN A 172 -12.47 -22.22 -1.82
C ASN A 172 -13.87 -21.78 -2.31
N PRO A 173 -14.83 -22.69 -2.52
CA PRO A 173 -16.15 -22.34 -3.06
C PRO A 173 -16.99 -21.53 -2.09
N ASP A 174 -16.83 -21.74 -0.77
CA ASP A 174 -17.62 -21.08 0.27
C ASP A 174 -17.11 -19.68 0.60
N ARG A 175 -15.84 -19.44 0.33
CA ARG A 175 -15.16 -18.16 0.63
C ARG A 175 -14.24 -17.77 -0.53
N PRO A 176 -14.81 -17.35 -1.67
CA PRO A 176 -14.04 -17.04 -2.86
C PRO A 176 -13.06 -15.87 -2.63
N VAL A 177 -11.82 -16.06 -3.03
CA VAL A 177 -10.76 -15.05 -2.93
C VAL A 177 -10.17 -14.79 -4.31
N GLN A 178 -9.87 -13.54 -4.61
CA GLN A 178 -9.20 -13.12 -5.83
C GLN A 178 -8.09 -12.12 -5.54
N ILE A 179 -7.11 -12.03 -6.42
CA ILE A 179 -5.94 -11.18 -6.21
C ILE A 179 -5.69 -10.30 -7.42
N ILE A 180 -5.45 -9.02 -7.18
CA ILE A 180 -5.07 -8.06 -8.21
C ILE A 180 -3.63 -7.61 -7.95
N PHE A 181 -2.76 -7.86 -8.92
CA PHE A 181 -1.40 -7.34 -8.92
C PHE A 181 -1.30 -6.12 -9.84
N ALA A 182 -0.81 -5.02 -9.30
CA ALA A 182 -0.56 -3.80 -10.06
C ALA A 182 0.81 -3.22 -9.68
N GLY A 183 1.60 -2.85 -10.67
CA GLY A 183 2.90 -2.26 -10.43
C GLY A 183 3.73 -2.12 -11.69
N LYS A 184 4.78 -1.32 -11.58
CA LYS A 184 5.78 -1.16 -12.62
C LYS A 184 7.00 -2.01 -12.28
N ALA A 185 7.47 -2.79 -13.24
CA ALA A 185 8.79 -3.40 -13.17
C ALA A 185 9.86 -2.35 -13.47
N HIS A 186 11.03 -2.50 -12.88
CA HIS A 186 12.22 -1.69 -13.16
C HIS A 186 13.08 -2.36 -14.21
#